data_7ce7a170b6d9724ff0e4e73dcccae809
#
_entry.id   7ce7a170b6d9724ff0e4e73dcccae809
#
_cell.length_a   1.000
_cell.length_b   1.000
_cell.length_c   1.000
_cell.angle_alpha   90.00
_cell.angle_beta   90.00
_cell.angle_gamma   90.00
#
_symmetry.space_group_name_H-M   'P 1'
#
loop_
_entity.id
_entity.type
_entity.pdbx_description
1 polymer ?
#
loop_
_entity_poly.entity_id
_entity_poly.type
_entity_poly.pdbx_seq_one_letter_code
_entity_poly.pdbx_strand_id
1 'polypeptide(L)'
;ALSSAASDVYKRQEWYIDSCLKIKYMFPKAHAAAYVIAAMRLAWYKLYYPVEYYATYMTVRGEDLDTVSIMAGQEAVKNKMKYLKTKMNMKEATAKEENMFTSLQVVNEMMARGVKFLPVDVYNSDAKVYHIEDGKIRLPFSALGGCGGVAAEQLAAARDDGEGKYLSVEDLRRRASVSKTVIEALEAAGALEDIPKTTQISLFDM
;
A
#
# COMPACT_ATOMS: atom_id res chain seq x y z
N ALA A 1 -16.77 -4.79 -36.11
CA ALA A 1 -18.07 -5.02 -36.69
C ALA A 1 -18.00 -6.18 -37.69
N LEU A 2 -18.84 -7.21 -37.49
CA LEU A 2 -18.97 -8.31 -38.46
C LEU A 2 -19.73 -7.76 -39.68
N SER A 3 -19.05 -7.58 -40.78
CA SER A 3 -19.71 -7.22 -42.04
C SER A 3 -20.41 -8.45 -42.65
N SER A 4 -21.42 -8.25 -43.52
CA SER A 4 -22.06 -9.33 -44.27
C SER A 4 -21.04 -10.17 -45.04
N ALA A 5 -20.01 -9.54 -45.58
CA ALA A 5 -18.91 -10.22 -46.26
C ALA A 5 -18.13 -11.19 -45.37
N ALA A 6 -17.96 -10.86 -44.08
CA ALA A 6 -17.34 -11.78 -43.13
C ALA A 6 -18.22 -12.99 -42.81
N SER A 7 -19.55 -12.86 -42.88
CA SER A 7 -20.49 -13.96 -42.69
C SER A 7 -20.38 -15.01 -43.79
N ASP A 8 -20.25 -14.56 -45.05
CA ASP A 8 -20.13 -15.43 -46.21
C ASP A 8 -18.82 -16.20 -46.21
N VAL A 9 -17.71 -15.55 -45.87
CA VAL A 9 -16.38 -16.19 -45.77
C VAL A 9 -16.33 -17.27 -44.66
N TYR A 10 -16.99 -17.06 -43.52
CA TYR A 10 -16.97 -17.99 -42.40
C TYR A 10 -18.23 -18.85 -42.29
N LYS A 11 -19.16 -18.78 -43.26
CA LYS A 11 -20.43 -19.52 -43.27
C LYS A 11 -21.21 -19.40 -41.96
N ARG A 12 -21.20 -18.22 -41.35
CA ARG A 12 -21.91 -17.97 -40.08
C ARG A 12 -23.38 -17.71 -40.38
N GLN A 13 -24.24 -18.24 -39.49
CA GLN A 13 -25.67 -18.07 -39.65
C GLN A 13 -26.10 -16.64 -39.36
N GLU A 14 -27.06 -16.13 -40.17
CA GLU A 14 -27.54 -14.75 -40.13
C GLU A 14 -28.06 -14.33 -38.74
N TRP A 15 -28.80 -15.21 -38.08
CA TRP A 15 -29.25 -14.95 -36.71
C TRP A 15 -28.13 -14.67 -35.70
N TYR A 16 -26.96 -15.33 -35.87
CA TYR A 16 -25.80 -15.12 -35.02
C TYR A 16 -25.21 -13.71 -35.22
N ILE A 17 -25.13 -13.27 -36.49
CA ILE A 17 -24.63 -11.95 -36.84
C ILE A 17 -25.59 -10.88 -36.30
N ASP A 18 -26.89 -11.06 -36.49
CA ASP A 18 -27.92 -10.16 -35.97
C ASP A 18 -27.87 -10.08 -34.45
N SER A 19 -27.62 -11.18 -33.75
CA SER A 19 -27.42 -11.20 -32.30
C SER A 19 -26.20 -10.40 -31.88
N CYS A 20 -25.07 -10.56 -32.61
CA CYS A 20 -23.83 -9.80 -32.30
C CYS A 20 -24.03 -8.29 -32.56
N LEU A 21 -24.76 -7.89 -33.56
CA LEU A 21 -25.06 -6.48 -33.87
C LEU A 21 -25.96 -5.82 -32.81
N LYS A 22 -26.80 -6.61 -32.12
CA LYS A 22 -27.68 -6.11 -31.05
C LYS A 22 -26.95 -5.99 -29.71
N ILE A 23 -25.79 -6.63 -29.53
CA ILE A 23 -25.03 -6.60 -28.30
C ILE A 23 -24.32 -5.26 -28.19
N LYS A 24 -24.77 -4.40 -27.28
CA LYS A 24 -24.12 -3.13 -26.95
C LYS A 24 -22.93 -3.29 -26.00
N TYR A 25 -22.89 -4.37 -25.23
CA TYR A 25 -21.87 -4.68 -24.26
C TYR A 25 -21.60 -6.18 -24.23
N MET A 26 -20.38 -6.60 -24.51
CA MET A 26 -20.04 -8.00 -24.79
C MET A 26 -20.02 -8.91 -23.56
N PHE A 27 -19.96 -8.36 -22.33
CA PHE A 27 -19.92 -9.20 -21.13
C PHE A 27 -21.31 -9.70 -20.77
N PRO A 28 -21.47 -11.02 -20.50
CA PRO A 28 -22.76 -11.60 -20.14
C PRO A 28 -23.21 -11.14 -18.74
N LYS A 29 -24.51 -11.19 -18.48
CA LYS A 29 -25.12 -10.86 -17.17
C LYS A 29 -24.49 -11.63 -16.02
N ALA A 30 -24.09 -12.89 -16.23
CA ALA A 30 -23.42 -13.70 -15.22
C ALA A 30 -22.07 -13.12 -14.78
N HIS A 31 -21.30 -12.52 -15.71
CA HIS A 31 -20.07 -11.81 -15.40
C HIS A 31 -20.35 -10.60 -14.51
N ALA A 32 -21.31 -9.76 -14.88
CA ALA A 32 -21.71 -8.62 -14.07
C ALA A 32 -22.21 -9.04 -12.68
N ALA A 33 -23.01 -10.10 -12.58
CA ALA A 33 -23.49 -10.65 -11.32
C ALA A 33 -22.34 -11.13 -10.43
N ALA A 34 -21.34 -11.82 -10.98
CA ALA A 34 -20.16 -12.28 -10.24
C ALA A 34 -19.36 -11.10 -9.64
N TYR A 35 -19.13 -10.04 -10.41
CA TYR A 35 -18.47 -8.83 -9.92
C TYR A 35 -19.27 -8.11 -8.83
N VAL A 36 -20.59 -7.99 -9.00
CA VAL A 36 -21.45 -7.37 -7.99
C VAL A 36 -21.43 -8.19 -6.69
N ILE A 37 -21.51 -9.52 -6.76
CA ILE A 37 -21.42 -10.37 -5.56
C ILE A 37 -20.07 -10.18 -4.85
N ALA A 38 -18.97 -10.13 -5.59
CA ALA A 38 -17.64 -9.87 -5.00
C ALA A 38 -17.58 -8.48 -4.35
N ALA A 39 -18.09 -7.45 -5.03
CA ALA A 39 -18.15 -6.09 -4.48
C ALA A 39 -19.00 -6.00 -3.20
N MET A 40 -20.17 -6.68 -3.16
CA MET A 40 -21.01 -6.73 -1.97
C MET A 40 -20.33 -7.43 -0.79
N ARG A 41 -19.59 -8.52 -1.05
CA ARG A 41 -18.79 -9.20 -0.01
C ARG A 41 -17.71 -8.28 0.56
N LEU A 42 -16.97 -7.59 -0.30
CA LEU A 42 -15.97 -6.60 0.14
C LEU A 42 -16.60 -5.45 0.92
N ALA A 43 -17.76 -4.95 0.49
CA ALA A 43 -18.50 -3.91 1.20
C ALA A 43 -18.97 -4.39 2.58
N TRP A 44 -19.36 -5.66 2.71
CA TRP A 44 -19.71 -6.26 3.99
C TRP A 44 -18.52 -6.27 4.95
N TYR A 45 -17.33 -6.72 4.51
CA TYR A 45 -16.12 -6.65 5.34
C TYR A 45 -15.77 -5.21 5.73
N LYS A 46 -15.87 -4.27 4.79
CA LYS A 46 -15.61 -2.86 5.06
C LYS A 46 -16.54 -2.27 6.12
N LEU A 47 -17.76 -2.79 6.23
CA LEU A 47 -18.76 -2.33 7.19
C LEU A 47 -18.57 -2.95 8.58
N TYR A 48 -18.36 -4.27 8.64
CA TYR A 48 -18.34 -5.03 9.89
C TYR A 48 -16.94 -5.30 10.43
N TYR A 49 -15.92 -5.25 9.57
CA TYR A 49 -14.50 -5.48 9.90
C TYR A 49 -13.62 -4.40 9.23
N PRO A 50 -13.86 -3.11 9.56
CA PRO A 50 -13.21 -2.01 8.83
C PRO A 50 -11.69 -2.02 8.96
N VAL A 51 -11.12 -2.33 10.11
CA VAL A 51 -9.67 -2.31 10.33
C VAL A 51 -8.99 -3.38 9.47
N GLU A 52 -9.55 -4.60 9.49
CA GLU A 52 -9.07 -5.73 8.68
C GLU A 52 -9.19 -5.45 7.19
N TYR A 53 -10.30 -4.84 6.78
CA TYR A 53 -10.51 -4.43 5.40
C TYR A 53 -9.42 -3.45 4.93
N TYR A 54 -9.16 -2.39 5.71
CA TYR A 54 -8.17 -1.39 5.34
C TYR A 54 -6.75 -1.94 5.41
N ALA A 55 -6.40 -2.74 6.41
CA ALA A 55 -5.09 -3.38 6.49
C ALA A 55 -4.82 -4.29 5.28
N THR A 56 -5.81 -5.10 4.88
CA THR A 56 -5.73 -5.95 3.69
C THR A 56 -5.64 -5.12 2.41
N TYR A 57 -6.46 -4.06 2.28
CA TYR A 57 -6.41 -3.17 1.12
C TYR A 57 -5.02 -2.53 0.96
N MET A 58 -4.45 -2.00 2.05
CA MET A 58 -3.13 -1.37 2.04
C MET A 58 -2.02 -2.39 1.71
N THR A 59 -2.10 -3.62 2.22
CA THR A 59 -1.15 -4.69 1.90
C THR A 59 -1.12 -5.01 0.41
N VAL A 60 -2.30 -5.01 -0.25
CA VAL A 60 -2.42 -5.40 -1.66
C VAL A 60 -2.22 -4.21 -2.61
N ARG A 61 -2.54 -2.98 -2.19
CA ARG A 61 -2.62 -1.80 -3.06
C ARG A 61 -1.86 -0.58 -2.55
N GLY A 62 -1.15 -0.69 -1.43
CA GLY A 62 -0.49 0.44 -0.77
C GLY A 62 0.92 0.73 -1.24
N GLU A 63 1.31 0.37 -2.47
CA GLU A 63 2.69 0.49 -2.95
C GLU A 63 3.22 1.94 -3.05
N ASP A 64 2.34 2.92 -3.25
CA ASP A 64 2.72 4.33 -3.48
C ASP A 64 2.16 5.28 -2.40
N LEU A 65 2.10 4.84 -1.15
CA LEU A 65 1.58 5.66 -0.06
C LEU A 65 2.58 6.75 0.36
N ASP A 66 2.05 7.97 0.58
CA ASP A 66 2.80 9.07 1.19
C ASP A 66 2.75 8.94 2.73
N THR A 67 3.66 8.16 3.28
CA THR A 67 3.74 7.89 4.72
C THR A 67 3.96 9.15 5.55
N VAL A 68 4.66 10.15 5.02
CA VAL A 68 4.88 11.43 5.71
C VAL A 68 3.53 12.14 5.94
N SER A 69 2.71 12.28 4.91
CA SER A 69 1.38 12.90 5.05
C SER A 69 0.45 12.05 5.93
N ILE A 70 0.55 10.72 5.84
CA ILE A 70 -0.25 9.79 6.64
C ILE A 70 0.07 9.96 8.13
N MET A 71 1.34 9.98 8.50
CA MET A 71 1.77 10.12 9.90
C MET A 71 1.51 11.53 10.45
N ALA A 72 1.53 12.56 9.59
CA ALA A 72 1.15 13.93 9.97
C ALA A 72 -0.37 14.12 10.18
N GLY A 73 -1.20 13.13 9.80
CA GLY A 73 -2.63 13.09 10.10
C GLY A 73 -3.54 13.52 8.95
N GLN A 74 -4.86 13.48 9.21
CA GLN A 74 -5.89 13.61 8.18
C GLN A 74 -5.82 14.92 7.40
N GLU A 75 -5.49 16.05 8.03
CA GLU A 75 -5.39 17.34 7.32
C GLU A 75 -4.21 17.36 6.35
N ALA A 76 -3.09 16.77 6.70
CA ALA A 76 -1.95 16.63 5.79
C ALA A 76 -2.32 15.75 4.58
N VAL A 77 -3.02 14.63 4.80
CA VAL A 77 -3.55 13.78 3.74
C VAL A 77 -4.48 14.55 2.80
N LYS A 78 -5.42 15.34 3.33
CA LYS A 78 -6.33 16.17 2.53
C LYS A 78 -5.58 17.22 1.70
N ASN A 79 -4.57 17.87 2.29
CA ASN A 79 -3.75 18.86 1.60
C ASN A 79 -2.93 18.21 0.46
N LYS A 80 -2.35 17.04 0.70
CA LYS A 80 -1.67 16.26 -0.33
C LYS A 80 -2.61 15.87 -1.46
N MET A 81 -3.82 15.42 -1.14
CA MET A 81 -4.84 15.09 -2.13
C MET A 81 -5.23 16.31 -2.98
N LYS A 82 -5.40 17.50 -2.37
CA LYS A 82 -5.67 18.74 -3.12
C LYS A 82 -4.55 19.07 -4.10
N TYR A 83 -3.31 18.97 -3.65
CA TYR A 83 -2.13 19.20 -4.49
C TYR A 83 -2.09 18.23 -5.69
N LEU A 84 -2.24 16.93 -5.43
CA LEU A 84 -2.24 15.92 -6.49
C LEU A 84 -3.39 16.13 -7.48
N LYS A 85 -4.59 16.47 -6.99
CA LYS A 85 -5.74 16.77 -7.85
C LYS A 85 -5.49 17.96 -8.76
N THR A 86 -4.82 19.01 -8.27
CA THR A 86 -4.43 20.16 -9.08
C THR A 86 -3.48 19.75 -10.20
N LYS A 87 -2.45 18.96 -9.91
CA LYS A 87 -1.52 18.42 -10.92
C LYS A 87 -2.24 17.55 -11.97
N MET A 88 -3.18 16.70 -11.54
CA MET A 88 -3.99 15.88 -12.46
C MET A 88 -4.82 16.74 -13.38
N ASN A 89 -5.44 17.82 -12.89
CA ASN A 89 -6.22 18.75 -13.70
C ASN A 89 -5.36 19.49 -14.73
N MET A 90 -4.10 19.79 -14.40
CA MET A 90 -3.11 20.39 -15.30
C MET A 90 -2.46 19.39 -16.26
N LYS A 91 -2.78 18.09 -16.15
CA LYS A 91 -2.16 16.99 -16.89
C LYS A 91 -0.65 16.87 -16.65
N GLU A 92 -0.18 17.24 -15.48
CA GLU A 92 1.22 17.20 -15.05
C GLU A 92 1.50 16.04 -14.06
N ALA A 93 0.46 15.32 -13.65
CA ALA A 93 0.61 14.20 -12.73
C ALA A 93 1.23 12.98 -13.44
N THR A 94 2.15 12.33 -12.75
CA THR A 94 2.70 11.03 -13.17
C THR A 94 1.73 9.91 -12.79
N ALA A 95 1.85 8.75 -13.43
CA ALA A 95 1.04 7.57 -13.09
C ALA A 95 1.17 7.17 -11.60
N LYS A 96 2.37 7.34 -11.03
CA LYS A 96 2.62 7.14 -9.60
C LYS A 96 1.83 8.10 -8.72
N GLU A 97 1.75 9.37 -9.10
CA GLU A 97 0.98 10.39 -8.37
C GLU A 97 -0.54 10.16 -8.48
N GLU A 98 -1.02 9.65 -9.62
CA GLU A 98 -2.42 9.24 -9.77
C GLU A 98 -2.79 8.05 -8.89
N ASN A 99 -1.91 7.03 -8.83
CA ASN A 99 -2.07 5.90 -7.92
C ASN A 99 -2.05 6.35 -6.46
N MET A 100 -1.09 7.21 -6.09
CA MET A 100 -1.01 7.81 -4.76
C MET A 100 -2.31 8.55 -4.39
N PHE A 101 -2.86 9.35 -5.30
CA PHE A 101 -4.13 10.05 -5.07
C PHE A 101 -5.26 9.07 -4.75
N THR A 102 -5.38 7.99 -5.53
CA THR A 102 -6.39 6.94 -5.32
C THR A 102 -6.23 6.27 -3.96
N SER A 103 -5.01 5.93 -3.58
CA SER A 103 -4.72 5.32 -2.27
C SER A 103 -5.00 6.28 -1.11
N LEU A 104 -4.65 7.57 -1.25
CA LEU A 104 -4.93 8.58 -0.23
C LEU A 104 -6.43 8.86 -0.04
N GLN A 105 -7.28 8.65 -1.05
CA GLN A 105 -8.74 8.72 -0.87
C GLN A 105 -9.22 7.65 0.12
N VAL A 106 -8.71 6.42 0.01
CA VAL A 106 -9.04 5.32 0.92
C VAL A 106 -8.48 5.59 2.33
N VAL A 107 -7.25 6.11 2.42
CA VAL A 107 -6.65 6.53 3.71
C VAL A 107 -7.47 7.62 4.38
N ASN A 108 -7.90 8.65 3.64
CA ASN A 108 -8.71 9.72 4.19
C ASN A 108 -10.09 9.21 4.70
N GLU A 109 -10.72 8.28 3.98
CA GLU A 109 -11.95 7.64 4.43
C GLU A 109 -11.72 6.82 5.71
N MET A 110 -10.65 6.02 5.74
CA MET A 110 -10.25 5.22 6.89
C MET A 110 -10.04 6.08 8.14
N MET A 111 -9.30 7.19 8.01
CA MET A 111 -9.07 8.14 9.10
C MET A 111 -10.37 8.81 9.56
N ALA A 112 -11.27 9.14 8.64
CA ALA A 112 -12.59 9.69 8.97
C ALA A 112 -13.46 8.72 9.76
N ARG A 113 -13.23 7.41 9.64
CA ARG A 113 -13.87 6.35 10.45
C ARG A 113 -13.17 6.12 11.78
N GLY A 114 -12.12 6.88 12.11
CA GLY A 114 -11.39 6.79 13.36
C GLY A 114 -10.29 5.73 13.38
N VAL A 115 -10.04 5.00 12.29
CA VAL A 115 -8.93 4.05 12.19
C VAL A 115 -7.62 4.83 12.05
N LYS A 116 -6.60 4.44 12.82
CA LYS A 116 -5.31 5.12 12.89
C LYS A 116 -4.18 4.22 12.39
N PHE A 117 -3.12 4.85 11.88
CA PHE A 117 -1.86 4.17 11.65
C PHE A 117 -0.96 4.22 12.89
N LEU A 118 -0.12 3.20 13.00
CA LEU A 118 1.06 3.18 13.86
C LEU A 118 2.30 3.36 12.99
N PRO A 119 3.34 4.08 13.47
CA PRO A 119 4.58 4.28 12.73
C PRO A 119 5.29 2.95 12.48
N VAL A 120 6.30 2.96 11.62
CA VAL A 120 7.20 1.81 11.47
C VAL A 120 7.93 1.59 12.80
N ASP A 121 8.09 0.33 13.16
CA ASP A 121 8.77 -0.13 14.38
C ASP A 121 9.68 -1.30 14.03
N VAL A 122 10.93 -1.25 14.46
CA VAL A 122 11.95 -2.26 14.08
C VAL A 122 11.67 -3.65 14.64
N TYR A 123 10.85 -3.77 15.70
CA TYR A 123 10.51 -5.04 16.32
C TYR A 123 9.12 -5.55 15.96
N ASN A 124 8.20 -4.65 15.56
CA ASN A 124 6.79 -5.00 15.35
C ASN A 124 6.34 -4.88 13.89
N SER A 125 7.07 -4.12 13.04
CA SER A 125 6.70 -4.00 11.63
C SER A 125 7.06 -5.24 10.83
N ASP A 126 6.19 -5.62 9.89
CA ASP A 126 6.48 -6.66 8.89
C ASP A 126 7.22 -6.06 7.69
N ALA A 127 7.72 -6.91 6.79
CA ALA A 127 8.35 -6.46 5.56
C ALA A 127 7.37 -5.68 4.66
N LYS A 128 6.18 -6.23 4.41
CA LYS A 128 5.21 -5.72 3.42
C LYS A 128 3.76 -5.71 3.92
N VAL A 129 3.45 -6.49 4.97
CA VAL A 129 2.10 -6.64 5.47
C VAL A 129 1.76 -5.55 6.49
N TYR A 130 0.61 -4.93 6.30
CA TYR A 130 0.06 -3.99 7.27
C TYR A 130 -0.62 -4.75 8.40
N HIS A 131 0.02 -4.83 9.56
CA HIS A 131 -0.50 -5.55 10.72
C HIS A 131 -1.51 -4.74 11.52
N ILE A 132 -2.43 -5.44 12.15
CA ILE A 132 -3.38 -4.85 13.10
C ILE A 132 -2.81 -5.03 14.51
N GLU A 133 -2.67 -3.92 15.22
CA GLU A 133 -2.16 -3.84 16.58
C GLU A 133 -3.10 -2.91 17.38
N ASP A 134 -3.79 -3.44 18.37
CA ASP A 134 -4.75 -2.72 19.22
C ASP A 134 -5.80 -1.90 18.44
N GLY A 135 -6.33 -2.47 17.35
CA GLY A 135 -7.32 -1.83 16.50
C GLY A 135 -6.77 -0.70 15.60
N LYS A 136 -5.45 -0.57 15.51
CA LYS A 136 -4.73 0.35 14.63
C LYS A 136 -3.93 -0.45 13.59
N ILE A 137 -3.46 0.21 12.55
CA ILE A 137 -2.73 -0.43 11.45
C ILE A 137 -1.26 -0.03 11.53
N ARG A 138 -0.36 -0.98 11.79
CA ARG A 138 1.09 -0.79 11.78
C ARG A 138 1.61 -0.71 10.34
N LEU A 139 2.40 0.33 10.06
CA LEU A 139 3.09 0.48 8.77
C LEU A 139 4.20 -0.58 8.63
N PRO A 140 4.31 -1.25 7.47
CA PRO A 140 5.42 -2.15 7.16
C PRO A 140 6.69 -1.38 6.79
N PHE A 141 7.85 -2.06 6.79
CA PHE A 141 9.12 -1.48 6.37
C PHE A 141 9.09 -0.96 4.93
N SER A 142 8.41 -1.67 4.03
CA SER A 142 8.27 -1.27 2.62
C SER A 142 7.50 0.04 2.41
N ALA A 143 6.76 0.51 3.42
CA ALA A 143 6.06 1.80 3.37
C ALA A 143 7.00 3.00 3.54
N LEU A 144 8.24 2.79 4.00
CA LEU A 144 9.24 3.85 4.13
C LEU A 144 9.84 4.21 2.77
N GLY A 145 9.88 5.51 2.47
CA GLY A 145 10.59 6.02 1.31
C GLY A 145 12.09 5.62 1.37
N GLY A 146 12.59 4.99 0.32
CA GLY A 146 13.98 4.50 0.28
C GLY A 146 14.19 3.08 0.82
N CYS A 147 13.17 2.46 1.43
CA CYS A 147 13.21 1.05 1.84
C CYS A 147 12.54 0.17 0.78
N GLY A 148 13.31 -0.38 -0.16
CA GLY A 148 12.81 -1.31 -1.16
C GLY A 148 12.40 -2.66 -0.58
N GLY A 149 11.65 -3.46 -1.35
CA GLY A 149 11.11 -4.74 -0.88
C GLY A 149 12.17 -5.73 -0.34
N VAL A 150 13.36 -5.76 -0.95
CA VAL A 150 14.47 -6.61 -0.48
C VAL A 150 14.98 -6.13 0.89
N ALA A 151 15.19 -4.82 1.05
CA ALA A 151 15.64 -4.26 2.32
C ALA A 151 14.60 -4.46 3.43
N ALA A 152 13.31 -4.34 3.10
CA ALA A 152 12.23 -4.61 4.03
C ALA A 152 12.22 -6.08 4.50
N GLU A 153 12.43 -7.02 3.60
CA GLU A 153 12.56 -8.45 3.92
C GLU A 153 13.79 -8.74 4.78
N GLN A 154 14.91 -8.08 4.49
CA GLN A 154 16.15 -8.20 5.29
C GLN A 154 15.97 -7.66 6.71
N LEU A 155 15.29 -6.53 6.90
CA LEU A 155 14.97 -5.98 8.21
C LEU A 155 14.08 -6.95 9.03
N ALA A 156 13.04 -7.49 8.41
CA ALA A 156 12.17 -8.46 9.07
C ALA A 156 12.92 -9.76 9.43
N ALA A 157 13.76 -10.28 8.53
CA ALA A 157 14.57 -11.47 8.77
C ALA A 157 15.60 -11.25 9.91
N ALA A 158 16.25 -10.07 9.96
CA ALA A 158 17.21 -9.75 11.00
C ALA A 158 16.57 -9.60 12.39
N ARG A 159 15.31 -9.16 12.45
CA ARG A 159 14.55 -9.15 13.71
C ARG A 159 14.32 -10.57 14.25
N ASP A 160 14.07 -11.51 13.35
CA ASP A 160 13.65 -12.88 13.67
C ASP A 160 14.85 -13.88 13.68
N ASP A 161 16.09 -13.38 13.62
CA ASP A 161 17.32 -14.20 13.57
C ASP A 161 17.68 -14.91 14.89
N GLY A 162 16.96 -14.61 15.99
CA GLY A 162 17.15 -15.22 17.31
C GLY A 162 18.23 -14.55 18.16
N GLU A 163 18.93 -13.51 17.66
CA GLU A 163 19.96 -12.79 18.45
C GLU A 163 19.37 -11.75 19.43
N GLY A 164 18.04 -11.62 19.47
CA GLY A 164 17.35 -10.71 20.40
C GLY A 164 17.37 -9.24 19.96
N LYS A 165 17.26 -8.30 20.92
CA LYS A 165 17.21 -6.87 20.63
C LYS A 165 18.52 -6.36 20.04
N TYR A 166 18.42 -5.37 19.18
CA TYR A 166 19.60 -4.70 18.60
C TYR A 166 20.37 -3.93 19.68
N LEU A 167 21.67 -4.11 19.71
CA LEU A 167 22.56 -3.42 20.65
C LEU A 167 22.81 -1.97 20.23
N SER A 168 22.78 -1.70 18.93
CA SER A 168 22.93 -0.36 18.36
C SER A 168 22.37 -0.31 16.94
N VAL A 169 22.28 0.91 16.38
CA VAL A 169 21.95 1.13 14.96
C VAL A 169 22.99 0.49 14.03
N GLU A 170 24.26 0.45 14.44
CA GLU A 170 25.32 -0.24 13.71
C GLU A 170 25.09 -1.76 13.69
N ASP A 171 24.66 -2.33 14.81
CA ASP A 171 24.33 -3.75 14.92
C ASP A 171 23.12 -4.10 14.04
N LEU A 172 22.05 -3.32 14.10
CA LEU A 172 20.90 -3.47 13.21
C LEU A 172 21.34 -3.44 11.73
N ARG A 173 22.14 -2.44 11.33
CA ARG A 173 22.62 -2.32 9.97
C ARG A 173 23.45 -3.53 9.52
N ARG A 174 24.30 -4.06 10.40
CA ARG A 174 25.11 -5.25 10.14
C ARG A 174 24.25 -6.50 10.00
N ARG A 175 23.35 -6.75 10.94
CA ARG A 175 22.48 -7.93 10.95
C ARG A 175 21.52 -7.93 9.76
N ALA A 176 20.87 -6.80 9.49
CA ALA A 176 19.96 -6.67 8.37
C ALA A 176 20.66 -6.50 7.01
N SER A 177 21.97 -6.25 6.98
CA SER A 177 22.73 -6.00 5.74
C SER A 177 22.11 -4.90 4.86
N VAL A 178 21.55 -3.85 5.46
CA VAL A 178 20.87 -2.77 4.76
C VAL A 178 21.79 -1.56 4.51
N SER A 179 21.43 -0.75 3.51
CA SER A 179 22.18 0.45 3.15
C SER A 179 22.02 1.56 4.19
N LYS A 180 22.95 2.54 4.14
CA LYS A 180 22.85 3.76 4.97
C LYS A 180 21.54 4.52 4.72
N THR A 181 21.08 4.58 3.50
CA THR A 181 19.81 5.24 3.13
C THR A 181 18.60 4.64 3.84
N VAL A 182 18.58 3.32 4.04
CA VAL A 182 17.50 2.64 4.78
C VAL A 182 17.55 3.01 6.25
N ILE A 183 18.74 3.08 6.86
CA ILE A 183 18.92 3.53 8.24
C ILE A 183 18.45 4.98 8.40
N GLU A 184 18.84 5.88 7.50
CA GLU A 184 18.38 7.28 7.50
C GLU A 184 16.85 7.39 7.37
N ALA A 185 16.21 6.52 6.58
CA ALA A 185 14.77 6.47 6.47
C ALA A 185 14.09 5.99 7.78
N LEU A 186 14.67 5.01 8.46
CA LEU A 186 14.21 4.55 9.77
C LEU A 186 14.39 5.62 10.85
N GLU A 187 15.54 6.34 10.85
CA GLU A 187 15.77 7.47 11.77
C GLU A 187 14.74 8.59 11.53
N ALA A 188 14.52 8.98 10.27
CA ALA A 188 13.56 10.01 9.91
C ALA A 188 12.11 9.64 10.29
N ALA A 189 11.79 8.35 10.34
CA ALA A 189 10.50 7.83 10.79
C ALA A 189 10.39 7.68 12.31
N GLY A 190 11.45 7.98 13.09
CA GLY A 190 11.48 7.80 14.54
C GLY A 190 11.62 6.34 14.99
N ALA A 191 11.84 5.41 14.08
CA ALA A 191 11.84 3.98 14.38
C ALA A 191 13.10 3.52 15.15
N LEU A 192 14.10 4.39 15.32
CA LEU A 192 15.39 4.09 15.98
C LEU A 192 15.60 4.87 17.28
N GLU A 193 14.59 5.59 17.78
CA GLU A 193 14.73 6.46 18.96
C GLU A 193 15.18 5.70 20.22
N ASP A 194 14.75 4.47 20.38
CA ASP A 194 15.07 3.61 21.53
C ASP A 194 16.36 2.78 21.35
N ILE A 195 17.08 2.97 20.24
CA ILE A 195 18.29 2.19 19.92
C ILE A 195 19.51 3.11 19.94
N PRO A 196 20.56 2.80 20.76
CA PRO A 196 21.79 3.56 20.76
C PRO A 196 22.45 3.61 19.37
N LYS A 197 23.06 4.74 19.00
CA LYS A 197 23.73 4.86 17.69
C LYS A 197 24.90 3.90 17.55
N THR A 198 25.69 3.74 18.61
CA THR A 198 26.88 2.89 18.65
C THR A 198 26.97 2.16 19.98
N THR A 199 27.64 1.00 19.99
CA THR A 199 28.02 0.26 21.20
C THR A 199 29.32 0.76 21.83
N GLN A 200 30.04 1.69 21.19
CA GLN A 200 31.27 2.24 21.72
C GLN A 200 30.96 3.22 22.87
N ILE A 201 31.40 2.88 24.07
CA ILE A 201 31.39 3.78 25.21
C ILE A 201 32.45 4.86 24.94
N SER A 202 32.02 6.10 24.82
CA SER A 202 32.97 7.21 24.74
C SER A 202 33.71 7.36 26.06
N LEU A 203 35.04 7.42 26.01
CA LEU A 203 35.87 7.72 27.20
C LEU A 203 35.54 9.07 27.84
N PHE A 204 34.72 9.91 27.15
CA PHE A 204 34.31 11.23 27.64
C PHE A 204 32.92 11.23 28.32
N ASP A 205 32.23 10.09 28.35
CA ASP A 205 30.92 9.93 28.99
C ASP A 205 31.03 9.30 30.40
N MET A 206 32.25 9.25 31.00
CA MET A 206 32.52 8.79 32.36
C MET A 206 32.73 9.98 33.29
#